data_a419e40a293a97aa3bca02027b94869e
#
_entry.id   a419e40a293a97aa3bca02027b94869e
#
_cell.length_a   1.000
_cell.length_b   1.000
_cell.length_c   1.000
_cell.angle_alpha   90.00
_cell.angle_beta   90.00
_cell.angle_gamma   90.00
#
_symmetry.space_group_name_H-M   'P 1'
#
loop_
_entity.id
_entity.type
_entity.pdbx_description
1 polymer ?
#
loop_
_entity_poly.entity_id
_entity_poly.type
_entity_poly.pdbx_seq_one_letter_code
_entity_poly.pdbx_strand_id
1 'polypeptide(L)'
;MTSAAPPTPGTTAWLNQVREDAIDPDRPIIDPHHHLWRAAGARSRYLLADLWADTGGGHNIQKTVFIECRASYRTDGPEHEQPLGETEFVARIARASRDGGGGAEIAGFVGRADLRLPAQQLRALLDAHVDLAQGLFRGIRHAAARDPHPEALSIPGPAPEGLMQDPAFRAGLSLLGQLGFSYDNWLYHHQLPDFAALARAVPGTTLVLDHFGTPLGVGDYAGQRQAIFDTWQRDIAEIAK
;
A
#
# COMPACT_ATOMS: atom_id res chain seq x y z
N MET A 1 -30.37 34.52 -0.46
CA MET A 1 -28.97 34.16 -0.65
C MET A 1 -28.91 32.63 -0.79
N THR A 2 -28.74 32.12 -2.00
CA THR A 2 -28.61 30.70 -2.27
C THR A 2 -27.22 30.28 -1.79
N SER A 3 -27.15 29.50 -0.67
CA SER A 3 -25.90 28.87 -0.25
C SER A 3 -25.44 27.96 -1.38
N ALA A 4 -24.26 28.22 -1.94
CA ALA A 4 -23.65 27.29 -2.90
C ALA A 4 -23.44 25.92 -2.22
N ALA A 5 -23.69 24.84 -2.95
CA ALA A 5 -23.45 23.51 -2.46
C ALA A 5 -21.96 23.37 -2.04
N PRO A 6 -21.66 22.65 -0.94
CA PRO A 6 -20.28 22.42 -0.52
C PRO A 6 -19.51 21.69 -1.63
N PRO A 7 -18.22 22.01 -1.82
CA PRO A 7 -17.42 21.36 -2.85
C PRO A 7 -17.27 19.86 -2.57
N THR A 8 -17.24 19.09 -3.64
CA THR A 8 -17.12 17.63 -3.58
C THR A 8 -15.78 17.22 -2.94
N PRO A 9 -15.76 16.34 -1.93
CA PRO A 9 -14.55 15.84 -1.31
C PRO A 9 -13.53 15.30 -2.34
N GLY A 10 -12.24 15.59 -2.10
CA GLY A 10 -11.15 15.20 -2.98
C GLY A 10 -10.92 16.08 -4.21
N THR A 11 -11.76 17.11 -4.45
CA THR A 11 -11.51 18.11 -5.50
C THR A 11 -10.57 19.21 -5.01
N THR A 12 -9.88 19.89 -5.93
CA THR A 12 -9.04 21.06 -5.59
C THR A 12 -9.82 22.14 -4.83
N ALA A 13 -11.08 22.36 -5.17
CA ALA A 13 -11.94 23.31 -4.46
C ALA A 13 -12.21 22.86 -3.01
N TRP A 14 -12.32 21.56 -2.78
CA TRP A 14 -12.48 21.00 -1.43
C TRP A 14 -11.18 21.10 -0.62
N LEU A 15 -10.04 20.72 -1.20
CA LEU A 15 -8.73 20.82 -0.58
C LEU A 15 -8.36 22.27 -0.20
N ASN A 16 -8.70 23.23 -1.03
CA ASN A 16 -8.42 24.64 -0.80
C ASN A 16 -9.27 25.33 0.30
N GLN A 17 -10.21 24.62 0.92
CA GLN A 17 -11.00 25.16 2.04
C GLN A 17 -10.18 25.37 3.31
N VAL A 18 -9.13 24.56 3.48
CA VAL A 18 -8.19 24.66 4.60
C VAL A 18 -6.79 24.85 4.04
N ARG A 19 -6.11 25.91 4.51
CA ARG A 19 -4.71 26.17 4.21
C ARG A 19 -4.00 26.39 5.52
N GLU A 20 -3.01 25.58 5.79
CA GLU A 20 -2.19 25.63 6.98
C GLU A 20 -0.72 25.62 6.57
N ASP A 21 0.09 26.38 7.26
CA ASP A 21 1.54 26.34 7.08
C ASP A 21 2.10 25.04 7.66
N ALA A 22 3.13 24.47 7.04
CA ALA A 22 3.83 23.32 7.59
C ALA A 22 4.46 23.69 8.94
N ILE A 23 4.20 22.90 10.00
CA ILE A 23 4.71 23.15 11.35
C ILE A 23 6.24 23.05 11.38
N ASP A 24 6.82 22.12 10.62
CA ASP A 24 8.26 21.88 10.53
C ASP A 24 8.62 21.64 9.05
N PRO A 25 8.74 22.73 8.25
CA PRO A 25 8.91 22.64 6.80
C PRO A 25 10.29 22.10 6.39
N ASP A 26 11.28 22.20 7.27
CA ASP A 26 12.65 21.76 6.96
C ASP A 26 12.91 20.29 7.30
N ARG A 27 12.00 19.63 8.02
CA ARG A 27 12.17 18.24 8.43
C ARG A 27 12.25 17.32 7.21
N PRO A 28 13.35 16.56 7.02
CA PRO A 28 13.44 15.57 5.96
C PRO A 28 12.40 14.46 6.18
N ILE A 29 11.57 14.22 5.17
CA ILE A 29 10.52 13.21 5.22
C ILE A 29 10.74 12.19 4.09
N ILE A 30 10.54 10.91 4.43
CA ILE A 30 10.31 9.84 3.46
C ILE A 30 8.82 9.49 3.56
N ASP A 31 8.07 9.70 2.49
CA ASP A 31 6.69 9.23 2.38
C ASP A 31 6.71 7.73 2.06
N PRO A 32 6.28 6.85 2.99
CA PRO A 32 6.43 5.41 2.82
C PRO A 32 5.36 4.77 1.93
N HIS A 33 4.35 5.53 1.45
CA HIS A 33 3.19 4.92 0.79
C HIS A 33 2.50 5.86 -0.19
N HIS A 34 2.81 5.72 -1.48
CA HIS A 34 2.05 6.37 -2.54
C HIS A 34 1.75 5.40 -3.68
N HIS A 35 0.86 5.81 -4.55
CA HIS A 35 0.48 5.07 -5.75
C HIS A 35 0.61 5.95 -6.99
N LEU A 36 0.74 5.32 -8.16
CA LEU A 36 0.72 5.97 -9.46
C LEU A 36 -0.19 5.18 -10.40
N TRP A 37 -0.99 5.87 -11.19
CA TRP A 37 -1.83 5.22 -12.20
C TRP A 37 -2.12 6.13 -13.39
N ARG A 38 -2.37 5.51 -14.51
CA ARG A 38 -2.95 6.18 -15.69
C ARG A 38 -4.44 6.38 -15.46
N ALA A 39 -5.06 7.30 -16.21
CA ALA A 39 -6.51 7.41 -16.22
C ALA A 39 -7.15 6.06 -16.62
N ALA A 40 -8.08 5.57 -15.80
CA ALA A 40 -8.81 4.33 -16.06
C ALA A 40 -10.18 4.37 -15.38
N GLY A 41 -11.25 4.25 -16.15
CA GLY A 41 -12.61 4.32 -15.63
C GLY A 41 -12.87 5.64 -14.91
N ALA A 42 -13.31 5.57 -13.65
CA ALA A 42 -13.57 6.74 -12.81
C ALA A 42 -12.30 7.35 -12.18
N ARG A 43 -11.13 6.69 -12.27
CA ARG A 43 -9.86 7.22 -11.74
C ARG A 43 -9.28 8.25 -12.70
N SER A 44 -9.06 9.45 -12.17
CA SER A 44 -8.21 10.44 -12.84
C SER A 44 -6.75 9.97 -12.84
N ARG A 45 -5.99 10.44 -13.83
CA ARG A 45 -4.54 10.19 -13.89
C ARG A 45 -3.84 10.76 -12.65
N TYR A 46 -2.87 10.00 -12.11
CA TYR A 46 -1.92 10.47 -11.10
C TYR A 46 -0.53 9.90 -11.42
N LEU A 47 0.37 10.74 -11.88
CA LEU A 47 1.72 10.40 -12.34
C LEU A 47 2.76 11.30 -11.67
N LEU A 48 4.02 11.23 -12.11
CA LEU A 48 5.15 11.92 -11.49
C LEU A 48 4.94 13.43 -11.27
N ALA A 49 4.38 14.12 -12.25
CA ALA A 49 4.12 15.57 -12.11
C ALA A 49 3.08 15.88 -11.04
N ASP A 50 2.07 15.00 -10.91
CA ASP A 50 1.01 15.11 -9.89
C ASP A 50 1.60 14.81 -8.50
N LEU A 51 2.43 13.76 -8.38
CA LEU A 51 3.17 13.42 -7.16
C LEU A 51 4.10 14.56 -6.72
N TRP A 52 4.83 15.19 -7.64
CA TRP A 52 5.71 16.31 -7.33
C TRP A 52 4.95 17.58 -6.91
N ALA A 53 3.76 17.80 -7.47
CA ALA A 53 2.90 18.89 -7.03
C ALA A 53 2.45 18.69 -5.57
N ASP A 54 2.07 17.47 -5.19
CA ASP A 54 1.64 17.15 -3.82
C ASP A 54 2.82 17.16 -2.84
N THR A 55 3.95 16.52 -3.19
CA THR A 55 5.13 16.47 -2.32
C THR A 55 5.84 17.83 -2.19
N GLY A 56 5.62 18.75 -3.13
CA GLY A 56 6.10 20.13 -3.09
C GLY A 56 5.20 21.10 -2.30
N GLY A 57 4.15 20.63 -1.64
CA GLY A 57 3.12 21.45 -0.97
C GLY A 57 3.51 22.09 0.36
N GLY A 58 4.81 22.19 0.69
CA GLY A 58 5.29 22.92 1.87
C GLY A 58 6.06 22.08 2.88
N HIS A 59 6.04 20.75 2.78
CA HIS A 59 6.88 19.84 3.55
C HIS A 59 8.14 19.44 2.76
N ASN A 60 9.23 19.11 3.46
CA ASN A 60 10.48 18.63 2.86
C ASN A 60 10.43 17.11 2.58
N ILE A 61 9.57 16.69 1.67
CA ILE A 61 9.47 15.30 1.24
C ILE A 61 10.57 15.03 0.21
N GLN A 62 11.60 14.28 0.63
CA GLN A 62 12.77 14.01 -0.19
C GLN A 62 12.62 12.72 -1.01
N LYS A 63 11.99 11.71 -0.42
CA LYS A 63 11.82 10.39 -1.04
C LYS A 63 10.44 9.84 -0.80
N THR A 64 10.02 8.95 -1.71
CA THR A 64 8.75 8.23 -1.57
C THR A 64 8.94 6.74 -1.85
N VAL A 65 8.04 5.91 -1.33
CA VAL A 65 7.95 4.48 -1.65
C VAL A 65 6.65 4.21 -2.38
N PHE A 66 6.76 3.65 -3.58
CA PHE A 66 5.58 3.20 -4.31
C PHE A 66 5.10 1.86 -3.76
N ILE A 67 3.81 1.77 -3.49
CA ILE A 67 3.15 0.52 -3.10
C ILE A 67 2.22 0.05 -4.22
N GLU A 68 2.20 -1.24 -4.52
CA GLU A 68 1.37 -1.84 -5.54
C GLU A 68 -0.10 -1.35 -5.47
N CYS A 69 -0.74 -1.16 -6.61
CA CYS A 69 -2.14 -0.74 -6.68
C CYS A 69 -2.87 -1.28 -7.92
N ARG A 70 -2.34 -2.33 -8.52
CA ARG A 70 -2.84 -2.96 -9.76
C ARG A 70 -2.79 -2.03 -10.97
N ALA A 71 -1.85 -1.09 -10.99
CA ALA A 71 -1.65 -0.20 -12.12
C ALA A 71 -0.78 -0.86 -13.20
N SER A 72 -1.23 -0.80 -14.44
CA SER A 72 -0.42 -1.24 -15.61
C SER A 72 0.03 -2.71 -15.57
N TYR A 73 -0.76 -3.61 -15.02
CA TYR A 73 -0.50 -5.05 -15.11
C TYR A 73 -0.39 -5.50 -16.57
N ARG A 74 0.43 -6.50 -16.83
CA ARG A 74 0.45 -7.15 -18.16
C ARG A 74 -0.92 -7.76 -18.46
N THR A 75 -1.30 -7.75 -19.69
CA THR A 75 -2.59 -8.33 -20.17
C THR A 75 -2.40 -9.70 -20.81
N ASP A 76 -1.17 -10.14 -20.95
CA ASP A 76 -0.72 -11.40 -21.53
C ASP A 76 0.20 -12.15 -20.53
N GLY A 77 0.52 -13.40 -20.87
CA GLY A 77 1.33 -14.28 -20.04
C GLY A 77 0.59 -14.90 -18.84
N PRO A 78 1.29 -15.65 -18.00
CA PRO A 78 0.73 -16.27 -16.81
C PRO A 78 0.16 -15.23 -15.84
N GLU A 79 -1.00 -15.50 -15.25
CA GLU A 79 -1.69 -14.57 -14.35
C GLU A 79 -0.79 -14.10 -13.18
N HIS A 80 0.00 -15.00 -12.61
CA HIS A 80 0.89 -14.68 -11.50
C HIS A 80 2.05 -13.76 -11.88
N GLU A 81 2.37 -13.62 -13.18
CA GLU A 81 3.41 -12.72 -13.70
C GLU A 81 2.87 -11.35 -14.15
N GLN A 82 1.56 -11.21 -14.30
CA GLN A 82 0.96 -9.95 -14.75
C GLN A 82 1.36 -8.73 -13.89
N PRO A 83 1.56 -8.84 -12.56
CA PRO A 83 2.05 -7.74 -11.72
C PRO A 83 3.42 -7.18 -12.13
N LEU A 84 4.24 -7.92 -12.88
CA LEU A 84 5.52 -7.42 -13.38
C LEU A 84 5.37 -6.20 -14.30
N GLY A 85 4.22 -6.04 -14.96
CA GLY A 85 3.92 -4.83 -15.75
C GLY A 85 3.88 -3.55 -14.89
N GLU A 86 3.39 -3.65 -13.66
CA GLU A 86 3.44 -2.53 -12.72
C GLU A 86 4.88 -2.20 -12.31
N THR A 87 5.72 -3.22 -12.11
CA THR A 87 7.14 -3.03 -11.81
C THR A 87 7.86 -2.29 -12.94
N GLU A 88 7.63 -2.69 -14.19
CA GLU A 88 8.18 -2.02 -15.38
C GLU A 88 7.70 -0.55 -15.48
N PHE A 89 6.41 -0.34 -15.21
CA PHE A 89 5.81 1.00 -15.24
C PHE A 89 6.44 1.91 -14.19
N VAL A 90 6.54 1.45 -12.94
CA VAL A 90 7.08 2.23 -11.82
C VAL A 90 8.58 2.45 -11.96
N ALA A 91 9.36 1.44 -12.33
CA ALA A 91 10.80 1.56 -12.51
C ALA A 91 11.17 2.66 -13.53
N ARG A 92 10.39 2.79 -14.60
CA ARG A 92 10.58 3.86 -15.59
C ARG A 92 10.31 5.25 -15.02
N ILE A 93 9.24 5.40 -14.22
CA ILE A 93 8.86 6.68 -13.59
C ILE A 93 9.86 7.04 -12.50
N ALA A 94 10.29 6.06 -11.69
CA ALA A 94 11.29 6.27 -10.65
C ALA A 94 12.63 6.73 -11.21
N ARG A 95 13.05 6.19 -12.35
CA ARG A 95 14.24 6.70 -13.07
C ARG A 95 14.06 8.16 -13.46
N ALA A 96 12.90 8.52 -14.03
CA ALA A 96 12.62 9.91 -14.38
C ALA A 96 12.57 10.83 -13.15
N SER A 97 12.09 10.34 -11.97
CA SER A 97 12.10 11.12 -10.74
C SER A 97 13.51 11.42 -10.23
N ARG A 98 14.42 10.46 -10.34
CA ARG A 98 15.83 10.62 -9.95
C ARG A 98 16.58 11.54 -10.90
N ASP A 99 16.41 11.34 -12.20
CA ASP A 99 17.17 12.04 -13.23
C ASP A 99 16.65 13.47 -13.46
N GLY A 100 15.36 13.72 -13.16
CA GLY A 100 14.70 15.00 -13.42
C GLY A 100 14.91 16.08 -12.36
N GLY A 101 15.31 15.73 -11.12
CA GLY A 101 15.65 16.68 -10.07
C GLY A 101 14.54 17.68 -9.67
N GLY A 102 13.28 17.43 -10.05
CA GLY A 102 12.17 18.38 -9.88
C GLY A 102 11.35 18.22 -8.59
N GLY A 103 11.66 17.23 -7.75
CA GLY A 103 10.89 16.94 -6.54
C GLY A 103 11.35 15.65 -5.86
N ALA A 104 10.49 15.06 -5.01
CA ALA A 104 10.78 13.84 -4.27
C ALA A 104 11.15 12.67 -5.20
N GLU A 105 12.19 11.93 -4.83
CA GLU A 105 12.64 10.72 -5.54
C GLU A 105 11.77 9.51 -5.16
N ILE A 106 11.33 8.73 -6.12
CA ILE A 106 10.75 7.41 -5.86
C ILE A 106 11.91 6.45 -5.59
N ALA A 107 12.17 6.16 -4.30
CA ALA A 107 13.36 5.44 -3.84
C ALA A 107 13.11 3.98 -3.42
N GLY A 108 11.86 3.56 -3.44
CA GLY A 108 11.46 2.19 -3.10
C GLY A 108 10.20 1.75 -3.85
N PHE A 109 10.08 0.45 -4.01
CA PHE A 109 8.95 -0.21 -4.65
C PHE A 109 8.56 -1.48 -3.89
N VAL A 110 7.31 -1.56 -3.49
CA VAL A 110 6.68 -2.76 -2.95
C VAL A 110 5.71 -3.27 -4.01
N GLY A 111 5.98 -4.47 -4.53
CA GLY A 111 5.25 -5.09 -5.62
C GLY A 111 4.14 -6.02 -5.17
N ARG A 112 3.58 -6.77 -6.12
CA ARG A 112 2.52 -7.75 -5.89
C ARG A 112 2.97 -9.15 -6.30
N ALA A 113 2.81 -10.12 -5.39
CA ALA A 113 2.91 -11.54 -5.69
C ALA A 113 1.85 -12.31 -4.89
N ASP A 114 1.37 -13.44 -5.41
CA ASP A 114 0.66 -14.41 -4.58
C ASP A 114 1.66 -15.24 -3.79
N LEU A 115 1.75 -14.98 -2.49
CA LEU A 115 2.70 -15.66 -1.61
C LEU A 115 2.37 -17.15 -1.38
N ARG A 116 1.24 -17.64 -1.89
CA ARG A 116 0.88 -19.06 -1.86
C ARG A 116 1.44 -19.87 -3.04
N LEU A 117 2.10 -19.21 -3.98
CA LEU A 117 2.75 -19.89 -5.11
C LEU A 117 3.77 -20.94 -4.61
N PRO A 118 3.97 -22.04 -5.36
CA PRO A 118 5.07 -22.96 -5.10
C PRO A 118 6.41 -22.21 -5.01
N ALA A 119 7.28 -22.60 -4.07
CA ALA A 119 8.49 -21.85 -3.71
C ALA A 119 9.37 -21.50 -4.91
N GLN A 120 9.52 -22.42 -5.89
CA GLN A 120 10.29 -22.17 -7.11
C GLN A 120 9.68 -21.08 -7.99
N GLN A 121 8.34 -21.08 -8.15
CA GLN A 121 7.64 -20.06 -8.93
C GLN A 121 7.67 -18.70 -8.22
N LEU A 122 7.44 -18.70 -6.90
CA LEU A 122 7.53 -17.47 -6.12
C LEU A 122 8.93 -16.88 -6.19
N ARG A 123 9.98 -17.70 -6.06
CA ARG A 123 11.36 -17.25 -6.17
C ARG A 123 11.63 -16.63 -7.54
N ALA A 124 11.24 -17.29 -8.62
CA ALA A 124 11.43 -16.77 -9.98
C ALA A 124 10.69 -15.42 -10.19
N LEU A 125 9.48 -15.28 -9.63
CA LEU A 125 8.71 -14.03 -9.69
C LEU A 125 9.40 -12.91 -8.90
N LEU A 126 9.93 -13.21 -7.71
CA LEU A 126 10.66 -12.22 -6.90
C LEU A 126 11.97 -11.78 -7.58
N ASP A 127 12.72 -12.72 -8.18
CA ASP A 127 13.92 -12.42 -8.95
C ASP A 127 13.58 -11.51 -10.16
N ALA A 128 12.47 -11.77 -10.85
CA ALA A 128 11.99 -10.91 -11.94
C ALA A 128 11.60 -9.49 -11.47
N HIS A 129 10.99 -9.35 -10.30
CA HIS A 129 10.74 -8.03 -9.70
C HIS A 129 12.06 -7.29 -9.41
N VAL A 130 13.06 -7.97 -8.85
CA VAL A 130 14.37 -7.40 -8.54
C VAL A 130 15.05 -6.88 -9.82
N ASP A 131 15.07 -7.70 -10.86
CA ASP A 131 15.70 -7.36 -12.15
C ASP A 131 15.02 -6.15 -12.81
N LEU A 132 13.69 -6.14 -12.87
CA LEU A 132 12.93 -5.08 -13.49
C LEU A 132 12.97 -3.77 -12.70
N ALA A 133 12.94 -3.86 -11.37
CA ALA A 133 12.94 -2.69 -10.49
C ALA A 133 14.30 -2.00 -10.34
N GLN A 134 15.40 -2.61 -10.80
CA GLN A 134 16.73 -1.99 -10.88
C GLN A 134 17.18 -1.36 -9.55
N GLY A 135 17.07 -2.12 -8.45
CA GLY A 135 17.47 -1.70 -7.11
C GLY A 135 16.38 -0.99 -6.29
N LEU A 136 15.18 -0.80 -6.83
CA LEU A 136 14.05 -0.19 -6.09
C LEU A 136 13.25 -1.19 -5.27
N PHE A 137 13.26 -2.48 -5.63
CA PHE A 137 12.42 -3.49 -4.99
C PHE A 137 12.75 -3.65 -3.51
N ARG A 138 11.72 -3.61 -2.65
CA ARG A 138 11.83 -3.72 -1.20
C ARG A 138 11.01 -4.84 -0.60
N GLY A 139 9.90 -5.21 -1.23
CA GLY A 139 9.00 -6.19 -0.67
C GLY A 139 7.76 -6.44 -1.52
N ILE A 140 6.85 -7.17 -0.93
CA ILE A 140 5.57 -7.55 -1.54
C ILE A 140 4.41 -7.09 -0.66
N ARG A 141 3.39 -6.50 -1.28
CA ARG A 141 2.07 -6.38 -0.68
C ARG A 141 1.14 -7.47 -1.21
N HIS A 142 0.67 -8.32 -0.32
CA HIS A 142 -0.40 -9.26 -0.58
C HIS A 142 -1.51 -8.99 0.44
N ALA A 143 -2.44 -8.12 0.08
CA ALA A 143 -3.49 -7.66 0.98
C ALA A 143 -4.28 -8.83 1.57
N ALA A 144 -4.52 -8.79 2.88
CA ALA A 144 -5.36 -9.75 3.60
C ALA A 144 -6.73 -9.16 3.97
N ALA A 145 -7.05 -7.96 3.51
CA ALA A 145 -8.29 -7.28 3.82
C ALA A 145 -9.50 -8.14 3.45
N ARG A 146 -10.32 -8.43 4.45
CA ARG A 146 -11.56 -9.20 4.34
C ARG A 146 -12.57 -8.70 5.36
N ASP A 147 -13.79 -8.61 4.95
CA ASP A 147 -14.92 -8.25 5.81
C ASP A 147 -16.13 -9.13 5.47
N PRO A 148 -16.99 -9.48 6.46
CA PRO A 148 -18.24 -10.20 6.20
C PRO A 148 -19.17 -9.47 5.23
N HIS A 149 -19.08 -8.13 5.16
CA HIS A 149 -19.91 -7.24 4.34
C HIS A 149 -19.06 -6.39 3.38
N PRO A 150 -18.32 -7.01 2.44
CA PRO A 150 -17.32 -6.34 1.60
C PRO A 150 -17.93 -5.29 0.65
N GLU A 151 -19.21 -5.40 0.32
CA GLU A 151 -19.93 -4.46 -0.55
C GLU A 151 -20.00 -3.03 0.04
N ALA A 152 -20.10 -2.91 1.37
CA ALA A 152 -20.12 -1.63 2.07
C ALA A 152 -18.76 -0.93 2.07
N LEU A 153 -17.68 -1.68 1.83
CA LEU A 153 -16.30 -1.22 1.93
C LEU A 153 -15.61 -1.01 0.59
N SER A 154 -16.31 -1.30 -0.50
CA SER A 154 -15.76 -1.18 -1.88
C SER A 154 -14.41 -1.88 -2.07
N ILE A 155 -14.23 -3.06 -1.45
CA ILE A 155 -12.97 -3.81 -1.50
C ILE A 155 -12.80 -4.42 -2.89
N PRO A 156 -11.70 -4.16 -3.60
CA PRO A 156 -11.43 -4.80 -4.89
C PRO A 156 -10.94 -6.25 -4.69
N GLY A 157 -11.86 -7.19 -4.47
CA GLY A 157 -11.57 -8.59 -4.24
C GLY A 157 -11.10 -8.88 -2.81
N PRO A 158 -11.99 -9.35 -1.91
CA PRO A 158 -11.61 -9.70 -0.54
C PRO A 158 -10.61 -10.86 -0.55
N ALA A 159 -9.69 -10.85 0.41
CA ALA A 159 -8.76 -11.97 0.60
C ALA A 159 -9.52 -13.27 0.93
N PRO A 160 -8.97 -14.44 0.60
CA PRO A 160 -9.50 -15.70 1.07
C PRO A 160 -9.61 -15.75 2.59
N GLU A 161 -10.62 -16.45 3.09
CA GLU A 161 -10.73 -16.71 4.53
C GLU A 161 -9.51 -17.51 5.01
N GLY A 162 -8.98 -17.14 6.19
CA GLY A 162 -7.84 -17.82 6.77
C GLY A 162 -6.52 -17.61 6.04
N LEU A 163 -6.38 -16.60 5.15
CA LEU A 163 -5.14 -16.37 4.41
C LEU A 163 -3.91 -16.30 5.33
N MET A 164 -3.98 -15.59 6.45
CA MET A 164 -2.85 -15.45 7.38
C MET A 164 -2.54 -16.73 8.15
N GLN A 165 -3.44 -17.71 8.17
CA GLN A 165 -3.25 -19.04 8.75
C GLN A 165 -2.81 -20.08 7.70
N ASP A 166 -2.92 -19.76 6.40
CA ASP A 166 -2.58 -20.68 5.30
C ASP A 166 -1.08 -21.06 5.36
N PRO A 167 -0.75 -22.37 5.45
CA PRO A 167 0.64 -22.81 5.48
C PRO A 167 1.46 -22.43 4.25
N ALA A 168 0.85 -22.41 3.06
CA ALA A 168 1.55 -22.01 1.83
C ALA A 168 1.88 -20.53 1.87
N PHE A 169 0.95 -19.70 2.35
CA PHE A 169 1.16 -18.26 2.53
C PHE A 169 2.31 -17.98 3.52
N ARG A 170 2.32 -18.66 4.66
CA ARG A 170 3.41 -18.54 5.66
C ARG A 170 4.75 -19.01 5.13
N ALA A 171 4.77 -20.08 4.33
CA ALA A 171 5.98 -20.53 3.65
C ALA A 171 6.51 -19.48 2.66
N GLY A 172 5.63 -18.83 1.90
CA GLY A 172 6.00 -17.74 1.01
C GLY A 172 6.53 -16.52 1.77
N LEU A 173 5.94 -16.16 2.91
CA LEU A 173 6.46 -15.11 3.79
C LEU A 173 7.85 -15.45 4.32
N SER A 174 8.05 -16.69 4.74
CA SER A 174 9.38 -17.14 5.22
C SER A 174 10.44 -17.06 4.13
N LEU A 175 10.09 -17.40 2.87
CA LEU A 175 10.97 -17.22 1.73
C LEU A 175 11.28 -15.72 1.49
N LEU A 176 10.28 -14.86 1.57
CA LEU A 176 10.44 -13.42 1.41
C LEU A 176 11.44 -12.85 2.43
N GLY A 177 11.28 -13.24 3.71
CA GLY A 177 12.20 -12.86 4.79
C GLY A 177 13.63 -13.38 4.59
N GLN A 178 13.80 -14.63 4.14
CA GLN A 178 15.12 -15.19 3.80
C GLN A 178 15.84 -14.41 2.70
N LEU A 179 15.08 -13.77 1.80
CA LEU A 179 15.60 -12.93 0.74
C LEU A 179 15.82 -11.47 1.18
N GLY A 180 15.50 -11.12 2.42
CA GLY A 180 15.65 -9.78 2.97
C GLY A 180 14.59 -8.78 2.51
N PHE A 181 13.43 -9.23 2.04
CA PHE A 181 12.32 -8.38 1.60
C PHE A 181 11.24 -8.24 2.68
N SER A 182 10.54 -7.11 2.67
CA SER A 182 9.39 -6.86 3.55
C SER A 182 8.09 -7.45 3.00
N TYR A 183 7.15 -7.64 3.90
CA TYR A 183 5.75 -7.93 3.58
C TYR A 183 4.85 -6.82 4.09
N ASP A 184 4.15 -6.14 3.21
CA ASP A 184 3.18 -5.12 3.52
C ASP A 184 1.78 -5.74 3.55
N ASN A 185 1.05 -5.55 4.65
CA ASN A 185 -0.28 -6.12 4.84
C ASN A 185 -1.35 -5.06 5.02
N TRP A 186 -2.21 -4.91 4.01
CA TRP A 186 -3.45 -4.18 4.16
C TRP A 186 -4.54 -5.12 4.66
N LEU A 187 -5.11 -4.77 5.81
CA LEU A 187 -6.18 -5.51 6.50
C LEU A 187 -7.09 -4.54 7.27
N TYR A 188 -8.17 -5.04 7.86
CA TYR A 188 -9.04 -4.26 8.72
C TYR A 188 -8.80 -4.54 10.21
N HIS A 189 -9.14 -3.58 11.06
CA HIS A 189 -8.88 -3.59 12.50
C HIS A 189 -9.29 -4.89 13.21
N HIS A 190 -10.39 -5.52 12.81
CA HIS A 190 -10.84 -6.78 13.41
C HIS A 190 -9.96 -7.99 13.06
N GLN A 191 -9.05 -7.85 12.08
CA GLN A 191 -8.07 -8.86 11.69
C GLN A 191 -6.69 -8.68 12.40
N LEU A 192 -6.52 -7.66 13.24
CA LEU A 192 -5.26 -7.40 13.96
C LEU A 192 -4.77 -8.59 14.82
N PRO A 193 -5.65 -9.34 15.51
CA PRO A 193 -5.22 -10.54 16.23
C PRO A 193 -4.59 -11.61 15.32
N ASP A 194 -5.11 -11.77 14.10
CA ASP A 194 -4.57 -12.70 13.11
C ASP A 194 -3.20 -12.23 12.60
N PHE A 195 -3.03 -10.91 12.41
CA PHE A 195 -1.74 -10.34 12.05
C PHE A 195 -0.69 -10.51 13.15
N ALA A 196 -1.05 -10.32 14.42
CA ALA A 196 -0.16 -10.60 15.55
C ALA A 196 0.24 -12.07 15.61
N ALA A 197 -0.69 -12.99 15.34
CA ALA A 197 -0.39 -14.42 15.26
C ALA A 197 0.51 -14.76 14.06
N LEU A 198 0.33 -14.10 12.92
CA LEU A 198 1.18 -14.22 11.75
C LEU A 198 2.61 -13.76 12.07
N ALA A 199 2.78 -12.60 12.70
CA ALA A 199 4.09 -12.07 13.07
C ALA A 199 4.88 -13.04 13.94
N ARG A 200 4.22 -13.65 14.91
CA ARG A 200 4.83 -14.72 15.75
C ARG A 200 5.19 -15.99 14.96
N ALA A 201 4.43 -16.29 13.91
CA ALA A 201 4.66 -17.50 13.11
C ALA A 201 5.80 -17.35 12.09
N VAL A 202 6.16 -16.12 11.69
CA VAL A 202 7.19 -15.83 10.68
C VAL A 202 8.20 -14.77 11.18
N PRO A 203 8.88 -15.01 12.31
CA PRO A 203 9.71 -14.00 12.99
C PRO A 203 10.93 -13.54 12.17
N GLY A 204 11.28 -14.25 11.11
CA GLY A 204 12.39 -13.91 10.21
C GLY A 204 12.00 -12.95 9.08
N THR A 205 10.74 -12.49 9.03
CA THR A 205 10.24 -11.62 7.97
C THR A 205 9.84 -10.27 8.53
N THR A 206 10.32 -9.19 7.93
CA THR A 206 9.85 -7.84 8.27
C THR A 206 8.42 -7.66 7.78
N LEU A 207 7.50 -7.44 8.71
CA LEU A 207 6.09 -7.19 8.42
C LEU A 207 5.78 -5.71 8.59
N VAL A 208 5.07 -5.12 7.62
CA VAL A 208 4.57 -3.74 7.66
C VAL A 208 3.05 -3.79 7.74
N LEU A 209 2.48 -3.18 8.75
CA LEU A 209 1.03 -3.04 8.91
C LEU A 209 0.56 -1.76 8.22
N ASP A 210 -0.07 -1.89 7.06
CA ASP A 210 -0.60 -0.76 6.31
C ASP A 210 -1.71 -0.03 7.08
N HIS A 211 -1.71 1.31 6.99
CA HIS A 211 -2.80 2.17 7.48
C HIS A 211 -3.21 1.91 8.94
N PHE A 212 -2.26 1.52 9.79
CA PHE A 212 -2.52 1.16 11.20
C PHE A 212 -3.62 0.08 11.36
N GLY A 213 -3.74 -0.85 10.39
CA GLY A 213 -4.79 -1.86 10.41
C GLY A 213 -6.18 -1.32 10.11
N THR A 214 -6.28 -0.22 9.41
CA THR A 214 -7.50 0.36 8.82
C THR A 214 -8.72 0.29 9.75
N PRO A 215 -8.78 1.07 10.86
CA PRO A 215 -9.98 1.14 11.69
C PRO A 215 -11.18 1.63 10.88
N LEU A 216 -12.23 0.82 10.81
CA LEU A 216 -13.42 1.11 10.01
C LEU A 216 -14.36 2.09 10.72
N GLY A 217 -15.05 2.93 9.93
CA GLY A 217 -16.05 3.90 10.42
C GLY A 217 -17.25 4.04 9.51
N VAL A 218 -17.39 3.14 8.51
CA VAL A 218 -18.46 3.17 7.50
C VAL A 218 -19.25 1.86 7.50
N GLY A 219 -20.36 1.80 6.78
CA GLY A 219 -21.21 0.62 6.74
C GLY A 219 -21.68 0.22 8.15
N ASP A 220 -21.60 -1.04 8.49
CA ASP A 220 -22.00 -1.60 9.79
C ASP A 220 -21.16 -1.07 10.95
N TYR A 221 -20.04 -0.43 10.69
CA TYR A 221 -19.14 0.17 11.69
C TYR A 221 -19.44 1.64 11.96
N ALA A 222 -20.40 2.24 11.24
CA ALA A 222 -20.80 3.62 11.45
C ALA A 222 -21.33 3.84 12.88
N GLY A 223 -20.90 4.92 13.51
CA GLY A 223 -21.30 5.25 14.88
C GLY A 223 -20.60 4.45 15.99
N GLN A 224 -19.75 3.49 15.67
CA GLN A 224 -19.05 2.65 16.66
C GLN A 224 -17.61 3.11 16.97
N ARG A 225 -17.27 4.36 16.65
CA ARG A 225 -15.90 4.88 16.70
C ARG A 225 -15.16 4.57 18.00
N GLN A 226 -15.80 4.79 19.18
CA GLN A 226 -15.14 4.59 20.47
C GLN A 226 -14.85 3.11 20.74
N ALA A 227 -15.83 2.24 20.52
CA ALA A 227 -15.66 0.80 20.73
C ALA A 227 -14.59 0.19 19.80
N ILE A 228 -14.54 0.65 18.54
CA ILE A 228 -13.53 0.26 17.58
C ILE A 228 -12.15 0.76 18.01
N PHE A 229 -12.05 2.01 18.45
CA PHE A 229 -10.79 2.60 18.93
C PHE A 229 -10.23 1.84 20.14
N ASP A 230 -11.07 1.54 21.13
CA ASP A 230 -10.65 0.82 22.34
C ASP A 230 -10.12 -0.58 22.01
N THR A 231 -10.78 -1.28 21.09
CA THR A 231 -10.34 -2.60 20.61
C THR A 231 -9.04 -2.48 19.81
N TRP A 232 -9.00 -1.57 18.85
CA TRP A 232 -7.84 -1.29 18.02
C TRP A 232 -6.61 -0.92 18.86
N GLN A 233 -6.76 -0.03 19.84
CA GLN A 233 -5.65 0.39 20.72
C GLN A 233 -5.04 -0.79 21.48
N ARG A 234 -5.88 -1.69 22.01
CA ARG A 234 -5.42 -2.91 22.68
C ARG A 234 -4.66 -3.82 21.74
N ASP A 235 -5.20 -4.05 20.54
CA ASP A 235 -4.65 -4.99 19.58
C ASP A 235 -3.35 -4.47 18.92
N ILE A 236 -3.26 -3.15 18.65
CA ILE A 236 -2.00 -2.50 18.23
C ILE A 236 -0.94 -2.59 19.33
N ALA A 237 -1.30 -2.37 20.59
CA ALA A 237 -0.37 -2.51 21.71
C ALA A 237 0.18 -3.95 21.86
N GLU A 238 -0.60 -4.96 21.47
CA GLU A 238 -0.12 -6.35 21.42
C GLU A 238 0.84 -6.59 20.27
N ILE A 239 0.60 -6.01 19.11
CA ILE A 239 1.48 -6.11 17.94
C ILE A 239 2.83 -5.42 18.19
N ALA A 240 2.85 -4.35 18.97
CA ALA A 240 4.06 -3.56 19.27
C ALA A 240 5.03 -4.23 20.27
N LYS A 241 4.68 -5.40 20.84
CA LYS A 241 5.56 -6.18 21.74
C LYS A 241 6.55 -7.03 20.96
#